data_55c9aa116eb69bd4b57a853d1db5a829
#
_entry.id   55c9aa116eb69bd4b57a853d1db5a829
#
_cell.length_a   1.000
_cell.length_b   1.000
_cell.length_c   1.000
_cell.angle_alpha   90.00
_cell.angle_beta   90.00
_cell.angle_gamma   90.00
#
_symmetry.space_group_name_H-M   'P 1'
#
loop_
_entity.id
_entity.type
_entity.pdbx_description
1 polymer ?
#
loop_
_entity_poly.entity_id
_entity_poly.type
_entity_poly.pdbx_seq_one_letter_code
_entity_poly.pdbx_strand_id
1 'polypeptide(L)'
;PDLPRHKGISILILDTREAGFSHTVIPTCSNPTAATYYDNVKVPADMLVGKLNGGWQLVTSQLNHERLGLGAWSDKVVGLFRRVFLWARARDENGRCAIDAPWVRSQLAECYARLEAMRLINFRIAADLEQGRMDVALASSTKVYGSESAIEILRKLSEIVGASGLVRAGSAAALLLGELEYEVRASVTLTFGGGTNEIQRGLIAQFGLGMPRAA
;
A
#
# COMPACT_ATOMS: atom_id res chain seq x y z
N PRO A 1 17.53 -7.14 28.00
CA PRO A 1 18.23 -8.40 27.70
C PRO A 1 17.59 -9.60 28.38
N ASP A 2 16.93 -9.42 29.54
CA ASP A 2 16.39 -10.50 30.36
C ASP A 2 15.01 -11.02 29.93
N LEU A 3 14.41 -10.40 28.95
CA LEU A 3 13.10 -10.79 28.41
C LEU A 3 13.23 -11.40 27.01
N PRO A 4 12.31 -12.29 26.59
CA PRO A 4 12.23 -12.76 25.22
C PRO A 4 12.15 -11.55 24.26
N ARG A 5 12.79 -11.64 23.07
CA ARG A 5 12.99 -10.53 22.13
C ARG A 5 11.78 -9.60 21.97
N HIS A 6 10.60 -10.16 21.71
CA HIS A 6 9.37 -9.39 21.50
C HIS A 6 8.74 -8.83 22.79
N LYS A 7 9.14 -9.36 23.98
CA LYS A 7 8.64 -8.91 25.28
C LYS A 7 9.50 -7.82 25.92
N GLY A 8 10.63 -7.45 25.32
CA GLY A 8 11.53 -6.40 25.79
C GLY A 8 11.48 -5.12 24.96
N ILE A 9 10.41 -4.90 24.18
CA ILE A 9 10.27 -3.76 23.27
C ILE A 9 9.35 -2.72 23.89
N SER A 10 9.79 -1.47 23.90
CA SER A 10 8.99 -0.29 24.26
C SER A 10 8.96 0.69 23.10
N ILE A 11 7.93 1.52 23.05
CA ILE A 11 7.80 2.60 22.05
C ILE A 11 7.95 3.92 22.76
N LEU A 12 8.79 4.79 22.21
CA LEU A 12 9.02 6.16 22.69
C LEU A 12 8.74 7.15 21.57
N ILE A 13 8.15 8.29 21.91
CA ILE A 13 8.05 9.44 20.99
C ILE A 13 9.34 10.26 21.15
N LEU A 14 9.98 10.51 20.01
CA LEU A 14 11.20 11.31 19.96
C LEU A 14 10.94 12.59 19.16
N ASP A 15 11.36 13.73 19.71
CA ASP A 15 11.43 14.97 18.93
C ASP A 15 12.68 14.92 18.04
N THR A 16 12.49 15.00 16.73
CA THR A 16 13.59 14.96 15.75
C THR A 16 14.51 16.21 15.78
N ARG A 17 14.17 17.21 16.60
CA ARG A 17 15.02 18.39 16.86
C ARG A 17 15.99 18.18 18.00
N GLU A 18 15.90 17.07 18.74
CA GLU A 18 16.78 16.76 19.86
C GLU A 18 18.22 16.57 19.38
N ALA A 19 19.14 17.02 20.23
CA ALA A 19 20.57 16.82 19.99
C ALA A 19 20.88 15.32 19.92
N GLY A 20 21.70 14.92 18.95
CA GLY A 20 22.04 13.51 18.70
C GLY A 20 21.12 12.79 17.72
N PHE A 21 19.98 13.38 17.30
CA PHE A 21 19.23 12.88 16.15
C PHE A 21 19.79 13.47 14.85
N SER A 22 20.01 12.61 13.87
CA SER A 22 20.33 13.04 12.51
C SER A 22 19.72 12.09 11.49
N HIS A 23 19.61 12.53 10.25
CA HIS A 23 19.12 11.69 9.17
C HIS A 23 19.82 12.01 7.85
N THR A 24 19.86 11.01 6.98
CA THR A 24 20.31 11.14 5.59
C THR A 24 19.18 10.73 4.67
N VAL A 25 18.78 11.63 3.78
CA VAL A 25 17.73 11.36 2.78
C VAL A 25 18.25 10.37 1.75
N ILE A 26 17.48 9.33 1.49
CA ILE A 26 17.75 8.32 0.47
C ILE A 26 16.73 8.50 -0.66
N PRO A 27 17.17 8.95 -1.86
CA PRO A 27 16.29 9.02 -3.02
C PRO A 27 15.80 7.63 -3.40
N THR A 28 14.52 7.53 -3.68
CA THR A 28 13.90 6.29 -4.22
C THR A 28 13.25 6.56 -5.58
N CYS A 29 12.65 5.55 -6.18
CA CYS A 29 11.92 5.73 -7.44
C CYS A 29 10.61 6.54 -7.27
N SER A 30 10.15 6.75 -6.03
CA SER A 30 8.94 7.55 -5.73
C SER A 30 9.21 8.55 -4.62
N ASN A 31 8.63 8.38 -3.44
CA ASN A 31 8.89 9.23 -2.29
C ASN A 31 10.27 8.89 -1.68
N PRO A 32 11.08 9.89 -1.32
CA PRO A 32 12.32 9.63 -0.63
C PRO A 32 12.05 8.98 0.73
N THR A 33 12.99 8.17 1.19
CA THR A 33 13.05 7.69 2.56
C THR A 33 14.29 8.27 3.27
N ALA A 34 14.53 7.89 4.52
CA ALA A 34 15.70 8.37 5.25
C ALA A 34 16.32 7.25 6.09
N ALA A 35 17.65 7.25 6.16
CA ALA A 35 18.39 6.59 7.23
C ALA A 35 18.42 7.53 8.43
N THR A 36 18.03 7.06 9.60
CA THR A 36 18.00 7.83 10.84
C THR A 36 19.07 7.33 11.81
N TYR A 37 19.71 8.27 12.50
CA TYR A 37 20.78 7.99 13.45
C TYR A 37 20.43 8.60 14.79
N TYR A 38 20.76 7.88 15.87
CA TYR A 38 20.48 8.25 17.26
C TYR A 38 21.74 8.10 18.07
N ASP A 39 22.37 9.22 18.42
CA ASP A 39 23.59 9.27 19.23
C ASP A 39 23.29 9.95 20.57
N ASN A 40 23.18 9.15 21.63
CA ASN A 40 22.90 9.59 22.99
C ASN A 40 21.69 10.52 23.12
N VAL A 41 20.65 10.33 22.28
CA VAL A 41 19.43 11.14 22.32
C VAL A 41 18.73 10.93 23.65
N LYS A 42 18.41 12.01 24.34
CA LYS A 42 17.69 11.97 25.61
C LYS A 42 16.19 12.04 25.34
N VAL A 43 15.44 11.07 25.80
CA VAL A 43 13.99 11.01 25.68
C VAL A 43 13.38 11.07 27.07
N PRO A 44 12.49 12.04 27.37
CA PRO A 44 11.78 12.09 28.64
C PRO A 44 10.95 10.83 28.90
N ALA A 45 10.82 10.44 30.17
CA ALA A 45 10.10 9.20 30.53
C ALA A 45 8.59 9.24 30.21
N ASP A 46 8.01 10.42 30.19
CA ASP A 46 6.61 10.66 29.82
C ASP A 46 6.32 10.52 28.32
N MET A 47 7.37 10.43 27.49
CA MET A 47 7.27 10.10 26.07
C MET A 47 7.13 8.61 25.80
N LEU A 48 7.03 7.78 26.83
CA LEU A 48 6.73 6.35 26.72
C LEU A 48 5.27 6.15 26.26
N VAL A 49 5.10 5.45 25.14
CA VAL A 49 3.78 5.09 24.64
C VAL A 49 3.31 3.79 25.29
N GLY A 50 2.24 3.88 26.07
CA GLY A 50 1.67 2.75 26.79
C GLY A 50 2.54 2.31 27.98
N LYS A 51 2.85 1.02 28.09
CA LYS A 51 3.60 0.44 29.21
C LYS A 51 5.02 0.06 28.78
N LEU A 52 5.96 0.12 29.72
CA LEU A 52 7.30 -0.42 29.53
C LEU A 52 7.20 -1.89 29.07
N ASN A 53 7.94 -2.25 28.04
CA ASN A 53 7.93 -3.58 27.41
C ASN A 53 6.59 -4.00 26.76
N GLY A 54 5.64 -3.05 26.60
CA GLY A 54 4.36 -3.28 25.91
C GLY A 54 4.37 -2.96 24.43
N GLY A 55 5.50 -2.56 23.86
CA GLY A 55 5.60 -2.02 22.49
C GLY A 55 5.25 -3.02 21.40
N TRP A 56 5.54 -4.32 21.60
CA TRP A 56 5.19 -5.33 20.60
C TRP A 56 3.69 -5.42 20.36
N GLN A 57 2.90 -5.39 21.44
CA GLN A 57 1.43 -5.42 21.32
C GLN A 57 0.90 -4.18 20.59
N LEU A 58 1.46 -3.00 20.87
CA LEU A 58 1.08 -1.76 20.19
C LEU A 58 1.39 -1.81 18.71
N VAL A 59 2.62 -2.23 18.33
CA VAL A 59 3.03 -2.33 16.92
C VAL A 59 2.17 -3.33 16.15
N THR A 60 1.90 -4.50 16.73
CA THR A 60 1.05 -5.50 16.07
C THR A 60 -0.39 -5.02 15.91
N SER A 61 -0.93 -4.30 16.89
CA SER A 61 -2.25 -3.65 16.79
C SER A 61 -2.26 -2.61 15.68
N GLN A 62 -1.26 -1.72 15.63
CA GLN A 62 -1.13 -0.72 14.57
C GLN A 62 -1.06 -1.35 13.18
N LEU A 63 -0.21 -2.37 13.01
CA LEU A 63 -0.08 -3.08 11.72
C LEU A 63 -1.40 -3.71 11.26
N ASN A 64 -2.22 -4.21 12.19
CA ASN A 64 -3.54 -4.73 11.85
C ASN A 64 -4.47 -3.62 11.32
N HIS A 65 -4.46 -2.44 11.96
CA HIS A 65 -5.23 -1.28 11.48
C HIS A 65 -4.68 -0.72 10.16
N GLU A 66 -3.37 -0.69 9.98
CA GLU A 66 -2.74 -0.25 8.73
C GLU A 66 -3.16 -1.12 7.54
N ARG A 67 -3.29 -2.44 7.73
CA ARG A 67 -3.78 -3.36 6.69
C ARG A 67 -5.19 -3.00 6.22
N LEU A 68 -6.02 -2.44 7.09
CA LEU A 68 -7.33 -1.90 6.73
C LEU A 68 -7.22 -0.60 5.94
N GLY A 69 -6.23 0.23 6.26
CA GLY A 69 -5.92 1.47 5.54
C GLY A 69 -5.45 1.25 4.09
N LEU A 70 -5.02 0.03 3.74
CA LEU A 70 -4.76 -0.35 2.34
C LEU A 70 -6.05 -0.30 1.48
N GLY A 71 -7.24 -0.32 2.11
CA GLY A 71 -8.49 0.02 1.46
C GLY A 71 -8.50 1.45 0.89
N ALA A 72 -7.87 2.42 1.56
CA ALA A 72 -7.75 3.80 1.06
C ALA A 72 -6.86 3.93 -0.19
N TRP A 73 -5.87 3.05 -0.38
CA TRP A 73 -5.11 2.97 -1.63
C TRP A 73 -5.98 2.52 -2.81
N SER A 74 -7.01 1.72 -2.56
CA SER A 74 -7.97 1.33 -3.59
C SER A 74 -8.66 2.54 -4.21
N ASP A 75 -8.95 3.59 -3.44
CA ASP A 75 -9.63 4.79 -3.92
C ASP A 75 -8.78 5.58 -4.93
N LYS A 76 -7.46 5.67 -4.71
CA LYS A 76 -6.53 6.25 -5.70
C LYS A 76 -6.56 5.48 -7.02
N VAL A 77 -6.44 4.15 -6.94
CA VAL A 77 -6.44 3.29 -8.13
C VAL A 77 -7.81 3.35 -8.84
N VAL A 78 -8.91 3.38 -8.09
CA VAL A 78 -10.27 3.60 -8.62
C VAL A 78 -10.36 4.95 -9.33
N GLY A 79 -9.81 6.01 -8.73
CA GLY A 79 -9.77 7.36 -9.33
C GLY A 79 -9.01 7.37 -10.66
N LEU A 80 -7.83 6.75 -10.71
CA LEU A 80 -7.03 6.63 -11.93
C LEU A 80 -7.73 5.77 -12.99
N PHE A 81 -8.31 4.64 -12.60
CA PHE A 81 -9.09 3.81 -13.50
C PHE A 81 -10.24 4.60 -14.15
N ARG A 82 -11.02 5.33 -13.36
CA ARG A 82 -12.13 6.15 -13.89
C ARG A 82 -11.63 7.20 -14.90
N ARG A 83 -10.52 7.87 -14.61
CA ARG A 83 -9.97 8.90 -15.51
C ARG A 83 -9.42 8.30 -16.80
N VAL A 84 -8.71 7.16 -16.73
CA VAL A 84 -8.24 6.46 -17.94
C VAL A 84 -9.42 5.88 -18.71
N PHE A 85 -10.46 5.38 -18.07
CA PHE A 85 -11.68 4.92 -18.73
C PHE A 85 -12.38 6.05 -19.49
N LEU A 86 -12.50 7.24 -18.88
CA LEU A 86 -13.09 8.41 -19.53
C LEU A 86 -12.22 8.88 -20.70
N TRP A 87 -10.90 8.92 -20.53
CA TRP A 87 -9.96 9.25 -21.59
C TRP A 87 -10.06 8.24 -22.75
N ALA A 88 -10.14 6.96 -22.49
CA ALA A 88 -10.26 5.93 -23.53
C ALA A 88 -11.56 6.02 -24.33
N ARG A 89 -12.61 6.61 -23.76
CA ARG A 89 -13.89 6.90 -24.44
C ARG A 89 -13.92 8.21 -25.18
N ALA A 90 -12.98 9.10 -24.90
CA ALA A 90 -12.88 10.38 -25.61
C ALA A 90 -12.40 10.15 -27.04
N ARG A 91 -12.94 10.94 -27.99
CA ARG A 91 -12.49 10.91 -29.39
C ARG A 91 -11.15 11.63 -29.52
N ASP A 92 -10.22 11.02 -30.22
CA ASP A 92 -9.00 11.68 -30.66
C ASP A 92 -9.29 12.66 -31.82
N GLU A 93 -8.27 13.38 -32.28
CA GLU A 93 -8.32 14.30 -33.42
C GLU A 93 -8.75 13.63 -34.74
N ASN A 94 -8.66 12.30 -34.82
CA ASN A 94 -9.11 11.51 -35.97
C ASN A 94 -10.51 10.91 -35.76
N GLY A 95 -11.19 11.27 -34.65
CA GLY A 95 -12.53 10.83 -34.33
C GLY A 95 -12.61 9.39 -33.76
N ARG A 96 -11.46 8.74 -33.41
CA ARG A 96 -11.37 7.38 -32.89
C ARG A 96 -11.32 7.40 -31.37
N CYS A 97 -11.83 6.35 -30.73
CA CYS A 97 -11.72 6.16 -29.29
C CYS A 97 -10.76 5.00 -28.99
N ALA A 98 -9.90 5.14 -28.01
CA ALA A 98 -9.00 4.05 -27.61
C ALA A 98 -9.79 2.80 -27.17
N ILE A 99 -10.95 2.98 -26.57
CA ILE A 99 -11.84 1.89 -26.14
C ILE A 99 -12.40 1.06 -27.32
N ASP A 100 -12.34 1.53 -28.56
CA ASP A 100 -12.81 0.77 -29.72
C ASP A 100 -11.90 -0.43 -30.01
N ALA A 101 -10.66 -0.40 -29.54
CA ALA A 101 -9.75 -1.55 -29.62
C ALA A 101 -10.19 -2.68 -28.65
N PRO A 102 -10.37 -3.93 -29.14
CA PRO A 102 -10.83 -5.04 -28.30
C PRO A 102 -9.94 -5.32 -27.08
N TRP A 103 -8.63 -5.20 -27.23
CA TRP A 103 -7.68 -5.41 -26.15
C TRP A 103 -7.82 -4.36 -25.02
N VAL A 104 -8.10 -3.10 -25.37
CA VAL A 104 -8.34 -2.03 -24.39
C VAL A 104 -9.58 -2.34 -23.56
N ARG A 105 -10.68 -2.76 -24.23
CA ARG A 105 -11.90 -3.18 -23.51
C ARG A 105 -11.65 -4.35 -22.57
N SER A 106 -10.90 -5.35 -23.02
CA SER A 106 -10.54 -6.51 -22.20
C SER A 106 -9.73 -6.12 -20.98
N GLN A 107 -8.70 -5.29 -21.14
CA GLN A 107 -7.88 -4.79 -20.05
C GLN A 107 -8.71 -3.96 -19.05
N LEU A 108 -9.56 -3.06 -19.53
CA LEU A 108 -10.42 -2.24 -18.66
C LEU A 108 -11.43 -3.11 -17.90
N ALA A 109 -12.02 -4.13 -18.54
CA ALA A 109 -12.94 -5.06 -17.88
C ALA A 109 -12.24 -5.87 -16.77
N GLU A 110 -11.01 -6.34 -17.02
CA GLU A 110 -10.21 -7.04 -16.01
C GLU A 110 -9.87 -6.10 -14.83
N CYS A 111 -9.44 -4.87 -15.12
CA CYS A 111 -9.19 -3.87 -14.07
C CYS A 111 -10.43 -3.63 -13.22
N TYR A 112 -11.59 -3.46 -13.84
CA TYR A 112 -12.86 -3.27 -13.14
C TYR A 112 -13.21 -4.45 -12.25
N ALA A 113 -13.07 -5.68 -12.76
CA ALA A 113 -13.35 -6.90 -11.97
C ALA A 113 -12.45 -7.01 -10.74
N ARG A 114 -11.16 -6.68 -10.88
CA ARG A 114 -10.21 -6.64 -9.75
C ARG A 114 -10.59 -5.58 -8.71
N LEU A 115 -10.98 -4.38 -9.15
CA LEU A 115 -11.43 -3.30 -8.27
C LEU A 115 -12.70 -3.69 -7.50
N GLU A 116 -13.68 -4.32 -8.16
CA GLU A 116 -14.89 -4.81 -7.50
C GLU A 116 -14.60 -5.91 -6.48
N ALA A 117 -13.71 -6.84 -6.79
CA ALA A 117 -13.28 -7.85 -5.83
C ALA A 117 -12.61 -7.21 -4.60
N MET A 118 -11.71 -6.23 -4.80
CA MET A 118 -11.10 -5.48 -3.69
C MET A 118 -12.16 -4.78 -2.84
N ARG A 119 -13.14 -4.12 -3.47
CA ARG A 119 -14.24 -3.45 -2.77
C ARG A 119 -15.04 -4.41 -1.91
N LEU A 120 -15.41 -5.56 -2.44
CA LEU A 120 -16.17 -6.59 -1.71
C LEU A 120 -15.38 -7.17 -0.52
N ILE A 121 -14.10 -7.42 -0.69
CA ILE A 121 -13.22 -7.88 0.39
C ILE A 121 -13.13 -6.82 1.51
N ASN A 122 -12.99 -5.54 1.15
CA ASN A 122 -12.95 -4.44 2.13
C ASN A 122 -14.27 -4.33 2.90
N PHE A 123 -15.41 -4.47 2.25
CA PHE A 123 -16.72 -4.50 2.95
C PHE A 123 -16.84 -5.68 3.90
N ARG A 124 -16.33 -6.84 3.51
CA ARG A 124 -16.34 -8.02 4.39
C ARG A 124 -15.51 -7.75 5.66
N ILE A 125 -14.32 -7.16 5.52
CA ILE A 125 -13.48 -6.83 6.68
C ILE A 125 -14.18 -5.80 7.56
N ALA A 126 -14.75 -4.73 6.98
CA ALA A 126 -15.46 -3.72 7.74
C ALA A 126 -16.61 -4.33 8.57
N ALA A 127 -17.40 -5.22 7.96
CA ALA A 127 -18.49 -5.91 8.65
C ALA A 127 -17.99 -6.84 9.77
N ASP A 128 -16.85 -7.51 9.60
CA ASP A 128 -16.27 -8.36 10.64
C ASP A 128 -15.75 -7.52 11.82
N LEU A 129 -15.16 -6.36 11.54
CA LEU A 129 -14.70 -5.43 12.58
C LEU A 129 -15.83 -4.84 13.41
N GLU A 130 -16.94 -4.43 12.77
CA GLU A 130 -18.14 -3.96 13.49
C GLU A 130 -18.67 -5.00 14.47
N GLN A 131 -18.44 -6.28 14.21
CA GLN A 131 -18.79 -7.38 15.08
C GLN A 131 -17.68 -7.78 16.07
N GLY A 132 -16.64 -6.97 16.19
CA GLY A 132 -15.48 -7.22 17.07
C GLY A 132 -14.61 -8.40 16.64
N ARG A 133 -14.76 -8.90 15.41
CA ARG A 133 -13.97 -10.00 14.87
C ARG A 133 -12.81 -9.46 14.05
N MET A 134 -11.60 -9.95 14.33
CA MET A 134 -10.42 -9.68 13.52
C MET A 134 -9.88 -11.01 12.99
N ASP A 135 -10.12 -11.28 11.72
CA ASP A 135 -9.55 -12.44 11.02
C ASP A 135 -8.20 -12.06 10.41
N VAL A 136 -7.13 -12.60 11.00
CA VAL A 136 -5.75 -12.36 10.56
C VAL A 136 -5.51 -12.86 9.13
N ALA A 137 -6.11 -14.01 8.77
CA ALA A 137 -5.94 -14.57 7.43
C ALA A 137 -6.66 -13.72 6.38
N LEU A 138 -7.88 -13.26 6.68
CA LEU A 138 -8.63 -12.36 5.79
C LEU A 138 -7.90 -11.02 5.63
N ALA A 139 -7.43 -10.40 6.72
CA ALA A 139 -6.67 -9.16 6.66
C ALA A 139 -5.38 -9.31 5.83
N SER A 140 -4.66 -10.44 6.02
CA SER A 140 -3.47 -10.75 5.23
C SER A 140 -3.79 -11.01 3.75
N SER A 141 -4.89 -11.70 3.46
CA SER A 141 -5.35 -11.95 2.09
C SER A 141 -5.71 -10.65 1.38
N THR A 142 -6.37 -9.74 2.09
CA THR A 142 -6.70 -8.40 1.56
C THR A 142 -5.46 -7.62 1.20
N LYS A 143 -4.44 -7.66 2.05
CA LYS A 143 -3.16 -6.98 1.78
C LYS A 143 -2.47 -7.55 0.55
N VAL A 144 -2.38 -8.88 0.42
CA VAL A 144 -1.76 -9.52 -0.74
C VAL A 144 -2.54 -9.21 -2.01
N TYR A 145 -3.84 -9.49 -2.02
CA TYR A 145 -4.68 -9.25 -3.20
C TYR A 145 -4.72 -7.78 -3.59
N GLY A 146 -4.89 -6.89 -2.61
CA GLY A 146 -4.97 -5.44 -2.84
C GLY A 146 -3.69 -4.87 -3.44
N SER A 147 -2.53 -5.18 -2.86
CA SER A 147 -1.25 -4.68 -3.36
C SER A 147 -0.91 -5.20 -4.76
N GLU A 148 -1.11 -6.49 -5.02
CA GLU A 148 -0.81 -7.08 -6.32
C GLU A 148 -1.81 -6.64 -7.40
N SER A 149 -3.10 -6.54 -7.05
CA SER A 149 -4.11 -6.01 -7.97
C SER A 149 -3.87 -4.54 -8.29
N ALA A 150 -3.48 -3.70 -7.33
CA ALA A 150 -3.17 -2.31 -7.57
C ALA A 150 -2.01 -2.15 -8.57
N ILE A 151 -0.91 -2.89 -8.37
CA ILE A 151 0.24 -2.87 -9.28
C ILE A 151 -0.18 -3.31 -10.69
N GLU A 152 -0.92 -4.40 -10.79
CA GLU A 152 -1.36 -4.94 -12.08
C GLU A 152 -2.32 -3.99 -12.81
N ILE A 153 -3.27 -3.38 -12.08
CA ILE A 153 -4.18 -2.39 -12.65
C ILE A 153 -3.41 -1.17 -13.17
N LEU A 154 -2.51 -0.60 -12.36
CA LEU A 154 -1.74 0.57 -12.74
C LEU A 154 -0.87 0.29 -13.99
N ARG A 155 -0.25 -0.90 -14.07
CA ARG A 155 0.49 -1.35 -15.23
C ARG A 155 -0.40 -1.42 -16.49
N LYS A 156 -1.57 -2.06 -16.38
CA LYS A 156 -2.55 -2.15 -17.48
C LYS A 156 -3.05 -0.77 -17.92
N LEU A 157 -3.33 0.11 -16.99
CA LEU A 157 -3.73 1.50 -17.31
C LEU A 157 -2.61 2.24 -18.04
N SER A 158 -1.35 2.05 -17.64
CA SER A 158 -0.19 2.64 -18.32
C SER A 158 -0.02 2.09 -19.75
N GLU A 159 -0.22 0.78 -19.94
CA GLU A 159 -0.21 0.16 -21.28
C GLU A 159 -1.30 0.71 -22.19
N ILE A 160 -2.53 0.91 -21.67
CA ILE A 160 -3.66 1.49 -22.43
C ILE A 160 -3.34 2.90 -22.88
N VAL A 161 -2.77 3.72 -22.01
CA VAL A 161 -2.41 5.11 -22.29
C VAL A 161 -1.19 5.21 -23.23
N GLY A 162 -0.32 4.21 -23.21
CA GLY A 162 0.88 4.15 -24.04
C GLY A 162 1.95 5.15 -23.61
N ALA A 163 2.69 5.71 -24.55
CA ALA A 163 3.86 6.57 -24.30
C ALA A 163 3.55 7.79 -23.40
N SER A 164 2.36 8.38 -23.49
CA SER A 164 1.94 9.50 -22.64
C SER A 164 1.78 9.11 -21.16
N GLY A 165 1.56 7.84 -20.88
CA GLY A 165 1.51 7.28 -19.52
C GLY A 165 2.88 7.17 -18.83
N LEU A 166 3.97 7.37 -19.56
CA LEU A 166 5.35 7.34 -19.04
C LEU A 166 5.93 8.74 -18.82
N VAL A 167 5.16 9.79 -19.13
CA VAL A 167 5.62 11.17 -19.04
C VAL A 167 5.37 11.73 -17.65
N ARG A 168 6.45 12.21 -17.04
CA ARG A 168 6.41 12.79 -15.68
C ARG A 168 5.64 14.10 -15.62
N ALA A 169 5.14 14.41 -14.43
CA ALA A 169 4.55 15.70 -14.10
C ALA A 169 5.47 16.87 -14.48
N GLY A 170 4.86 17.99 -14.91
CA GLY A 170 5.59 19.17 -15.36
C GLY A 170 5.85 19.23 -16.88
N SER A 171 5.66 18.14 -17.61
CA SER A 171 5.68 18.14 -19.07
C SER A 171 4.29 18.40 -19.64
N ALA A 172 4.19 19.20 -20.72
CA ALA A 172 2.93 19.42 -21.43
C ALA A 172 2.33 18.15 -22.05
N ALA A 173 3.16 17.12 -22.30
CA ALA A 173 2.73 15.83 -22.81
C ALA A 173 2.29 14.84 -21.71
N ALA A 174 2.37 15.23 -20.42
CA ALA A 174 2.00 14.35 -19.31
C ALA A 174 0.49 14.16 -19.23
N LEU A 175 0.00 12.98 -19.58
CA LEU A 175 -1.41 12.64 -19.41
C LEU A 175 -1.74 12.55 -17.91
N LEU A 176 -2.95 12.98 -17.55
CA LEU A 176 -3.41 13.00 -16.15
C LEU A 176 -2.42 13.71 -15.22
N LEU A 177 -1.74 14.75 -15.72
CA LEU A 177 -0.73 15.53 -14.99
C LEU A 177 0.46 14.70 -14.49
N GLY A 178 0.73 13.53 -15.10
CA GLY A 178 1.81 12.62 -14.69
C GLY A 178 1.50 11.77 -13.46
N GLU A 179 0.27 11.80 -12.96
CA GLU A 179 -0.09 11.03 -11.75
C GLU A 179 -0.06 9.52 -11.99
N LEU A 180 -0.49 9.05 -13.17
CA LEU A 180 -0.43 7.62 -13.51
C LEU A 180 1.02 7.11 -13.51
N GLU A 181 1.93 7.85 -14.13
CA GLU A 181 3.38 7.54 -14.15
C GLU A 181 3.94 7.45 -12.72
N TYR A 182 3.61 8.43 -11.89
CA TYR A 182 4.05 8.46 -10.51
C TYR A 182 3.52 7.26 -9.72
N GLU A 183 2.22 6.94 -9.82
CA GLU A 183 1.62 5.83 -9.07
C GLU A 183 2.14 4.46 -9.55
N VAL A 184 2.45 4.28 -10.83
CA VAL A 184 3.11 3.06 -11.34
C VAL A 184 4.46 2.86 -10.64
N ARG A 185 5.29 3.91 -10.54
CA ARG A 185 6.58 3.82 -9.83
C ARG A 185 6.41 3.62 -8.33
N ALA A 186 5.47 4.31 -7.72
CA ALA A 186 5.23 4.25 -6.29
C ALA A 186 4.65 2.90 -5.85
N SER A 187 3.84 2.26 -6.70
CA SER A 187 3.09 1.06 -6.35
C SER A 187 3.95 -0.14 -5.95
N VAL A 188 5.20 -0.23 -6.40
CA VAL A 188 6.11 -1.34 -6.06
C VAL A 188 6.36 -1.45 -4.55
N THR A 189 6.23 -0.35 -3.81
CA THR A 189 6.38 -0.33 -2.35
C THR A 189 5.23 -1.05 -1.63
N LEU A 190 4.08 -1.24 -2.29
CA LEU A 190 2.91 -1.88 -1.70
C LEU A 190 3.14 -3.35 -1.34
N THR A 191 4.09 -4.02 -1.99
CA THR A 191 4.36 -5.44 -1.73
C THR A 191 5.11 -5.69 -0.43
N PHE A 192 5.77 -4.68 0.15
CA PHE A 192 6.50 -4.84 1.41
C PHE A 192 6.00 -3.95 2.56
N GLY A 193 5.39 -2.78 2.29
CA GLY A 193 4.77 -1.95 3.32
C GLY A 193 3.69 -2.71 4.09
N GLY A 194 3.63 -2.54 5.41
CA GLY A 194 2.69 -3.27 6.29
C GLY A 194 3.00 -4.77 6.45
N GLY A 195 4.23 -5.20 6.12
CA GLY A 195 4.69 -6.59 6.05
C GLY A 195 4.69 -7.14 4.63
N THR A 196 5.79 -7.80 4.25
CA THR A 196 5.94 -8.29 2.86
C THR A 196 4.84 -9.28 2.47
N ASN A 197 4.52 -9.37 1.18
CA ASN A 197 3.51 -10.31 0.69
C ASN A 197 3.85 -11.77 1.01
N GLU A 198 5.13 -12.12 1.10
CA GLU A 198 5.61 -13.44 1.52
C GLU A 198 5.23 -13.73 2.98
N ILE A 199 5.48 -12.78 3.89
CA ILE A 199 5.05 -12.88 5.29
C ILE A 199 3.53 -12.99 5.40
N GLN A 200 2.79 -12.20 4.63
CA GLN A 200 1.32 -12.26 4.63
C GLN A 200 0.81 -13.62 4.14
N ARG A 201 1.42 -14.20 3.11
CA ARG A 201 1.09 -15.56 2.65
C ARG A 201 1.38 -16.62 3.73
N GLY A 202 2.48 -16.44 4.49
CA GLY A 202 2.76 -17.29 5.66
C GLY A 202 1.67 -17.19 6.75
N LEU A 203 1.16 -15.97 7.01
CA LEU A 203 0.05 -15.77 7.95
C LEU A 203 -1.26 -16.40 7.44
N ILE A 204 -1.56 -16.29 6.15
CA ILE A 204 -2.71 -16.95 5.53
C ILE A 204 -2.60 -18.46 5.67
N ALA A 205 -1.44 -19.03 5.37
CA ALA A 205 -1.19 -20.46 5.51
C ALA A 205 -1.40 -20.94 6.95
N GLN A 206 -0.84 -20.22 7.92
CA GLN A 206 -0.91 -20.58 9.32
C GLN A 206 -2.32 -20.40 9.90
N PHE A 207 -2.92 -19.22 9.74
CA PHE A 207 -4.18 -18.87 10.41
C PHE A 207 -5.42 -19.19 9.59
N GLY A 208 -5.33 -19.20 8.26
CA GLY A 208 -6.45 -19.52 7.37
C GLY A 208 -6.54 -20.99 6.99
N LEU A 209 -5.40 -21.65 6.78
CA LEU A 209 -5.33 -23.04 6.32
C LEU A 209 -4.88 -24.03 7.41
N GLY A 210 -4.55 -23.54 8.62
CA GLY A 210 -4.09 -24.40 9.72
C GLY A 210 -2.73 -25.06 9.46
N MET A 211 -1.92 -24.52 8.54
CA MET A 211 -0.59 -25.08 8.24
C MET A 211 0.40 -24.77 9.36
N PRO A 212 1.42 -25.64 9.58
CA PRO A 212 2.46 -25.36 10.57
C PRO A 212 3.23 -24.09 10.19
N ARG A 213 3.70 -23.37 11.22
CA ARG A 213 4.57 -22.21 11.01
C ARG A 213 5.86 -22.65 10.32
N ALA A 214 6.25 -21.95 9.27
CA ALA A 214 7.58 -22.13 8.69
C ALA A 214 8.66 -21.84 9.74
N ALA A 215 9.69 -22.67 9.79
CA ALA A 215 10.79 -22.56 10.73
C ALA A 215 11.65 -21.31 10.48
#